data_8923d8c81932a231f90ddbffa6b60b2d
#
_entry.id   8923d8c81932a231f90ddbffa6b60b2d
#
_cell.length_a   1.000
_cell.length_b   1.000
_cell.length_c   1.000
_cell.angle_alpha   90.00
_cell.angle_beta   90.00
_cell.angle_gamma   90.00
#
_symmetry.space_group_name_H-M   'P 1'
#
loop_
_entity.id
_entity.type
_entity.pdbx_description
1 polymer ?
#
loop_
_entity_poly.entity_id
_entity_poly.type
_entity_poly.pdbx_seq_one_letter_code
_entity_poly.pdbx_strand_id
1 'polypeptide(L)'
;MLSLYHTSRGFARFSRAVDFFRRLRYNFFVMKNIILIGMPASGKSTAGVLLAKTVGYGFIDSDLLIQNQQKRLLCEIIEREGAEKFIEIEENVNGALWAERCVVATGGSVVYGERAMRHLKELGTVVYLELSLAEVERRLKNIARRGVVMRRQGETLAELYAERAPLYEKYADATVKCDGLGLEETVRAIAAAVGL
;
A
#
# COMPACT_ATOMS: atom_id res chain seq x y z
N MET A 1 65.95 -22.41 5.04
CA MET A 1 64.79 -23.21 5.51
C MET A 1 63.79 -22.25 6.11
N LEU A 2 62.90 -21.71 5.31
CA LEU A 2 61.87 -20.74 5.74
C LEU A 2 60.52 -21.46 5.74
N SER A 3 59.98 -21.65 6.96
CA SER A 3 58.66 -22.26 7.19
C SER A 3 57.55 -21.27 6.95
N LEU A 4 56.69 -21.55 5.94
CA LEU A 4 55.47 -20.81 5.62
C LEU A 4 54.39 -21.24 6.62
N TYR A 5 54.08 -20.39 7.61
CA TYR A 5 52.86 -20.53 8.40
C TYR A 5 51.64 -20.08 7.58
N HIS A 6 50.88 -21.03 7.09
CA HIS A 6 49.61 -20.82 6.47
C HIS A 6 48.57 -20.52 7.59
N THR A 7 48.17 -19.27 7.70
CA THR A 7 47.12 -18.87 8.64
C THR A 7 45.74 -19.05 8.02
N SER A 8 45.18 -20.25 8.13
CA SER A 8 43.77 -20.58 7.74
C SER A 8 42.71 -19.75 8.49
N ARG A 9 43.11 -18.98 9.54
CA ARG A 9 42.19 -18.10 10.29
C ARG A 9 41.84 -16.78 9.59
N GLY A 10 42.67 -16.32 8.65
CA GLY A 10 42.41 -15.09 7.88
C GLY A 10 41.27 -15.25 6.86
N PHE A 11 41.24 -16.39 6.18
CA PHE A 11 40.24 -16.67 5.12
C PHE A 11 38.83 -16.84 5.70
N ALA A 12 38.68 -17.49 6.85
CA ALA A 12 37.38 -17.67 7.50
C ALA A 12 36.78 -16.35 8.05
N ARG A 13 37.63 -15.39 8.47
CA ARG A 13 37.20 -14.05 8.88
C ARG A 13 36.77 -13.20 7.69
N PHE A 14 37.49 -13.31 6.56
CA PHE A 14 37.15 -12.58 5.33
C PHE A 14 35.85 -13.10 4.73
N SER A 15 35.63 -14.41 4.71
CA SER A 15 34.37 -15.03 4.27
C SER A 15 33.18 -14.55 5.08
N ARG A 16 33.29 -14.52 6.42
CA ARG A 16 32.20 -14.02 7.31
C ARG A 16 31.91 -12.53 7.11
N ALA A 17 32.92 -11.72 6.86
CA ALA A 17 32.73 -10.30 6.55
C ALA A 17 32.03 -10.12 5.19
N VAL A 18 32.43 -10.89 4.17
CA VAL A 18 31.78 -10.88 2.84
C VAL A 18 30.34 -11.36 2.93
N ASP A 19 30.04 -12.42 3.71
CA ASP A 19 28.69 -12.91 3.93
C ASP A 19 27.85 -11.93 4.76
N PHE A 20 28.47 -11.23 5.72
CA PHE A 20 27.82 -10.16 6.47
C PHE A 20 27.48 -8.97 5.57
N PHE A 21 28.40 -8.51 4.71
CA PHE A 21 28.14 -7.46 3.71
C PHE A 21 27.19 -7.91 2.60
N ARG A 22 27.21 -9.21 2.24
CA ARG A 22 26.26 -9.79 1.28
C ARG A 22 24.86 -9.86 1.90
N ARG A 23 24.71 -10.23 3.19
CA ARG A 23 23.44 -10.17 3.93
C ARG A 23 22.97 -8.72 4.14
N LEU A 24 23.88 -7.79 4.48
CA LEU A 24 23.55 -6.36 4.53
C LEU A 24 23.13 -5.82 3.14
N ARG A 25 23.81 -6.15 2.06
CA ARG A 25 23.38 -5.81 0.70
C ARG A 25 22.05 -6.47 0.33
N TYR A 26 21.80 -7.71 0.74
CA TYR A 26 20.53 -8.40 0.49
C TYR A 26 19.39 -7.77 1.29
N ASN A 27 19.61 -7.39 2.55
CA ASN A 27 18.62 -6.66 3.35
C ASN A 27 18.47 -5.19 2.91
N PHE A 28 19.51 -4.57 2.37
CA PHE A 28 19.45 -3.21 1.83
C PHE A 28 18.77 -3.15 0.45
N PHE A 29 18.75 -4.27 -0.30
CA PHE A 29 18.20 -4.34 -1.66
C PHE A 29 16.72 -4.74 -1.73
N VAL A 30 16.05 -5.01 -0.61
CA VAL A 30 14.65 -5.45 -0.59
C VAL A 30 13.81 -4.67 0.44
N MET A 31 14.10 -3.39 0.64
CA MET A 31 13.15 -2.50 1.31
C MET A 31 12.20 -1.90 0.29
N LYS A 32 11.33 -2.75 -0.29
CA LYS A 32 10.27 -2.31 -1.20
C LYS A 32 9.28 -1.45 -0.45
N ASN A 33 8.65 -0.52 -1.16
CA ASN A 33 7.51 0.19 -0.62
C ASN A 33 6.38 -0.79 -0.27
N ILE A 34 5.50 -0.40 0.63
CA ILE A 34 4.29 -1.14 0.99
C ILE A 34 3.10 -0.35 0.46
N ILE A 35 2.38 -0.92 -0.48
CA ILE A 35 1.24 -0.26 -1.11
C ILE A 35 -0.05 -0.83 -0.52
N LEU A 36 -0.84 -0.02 0.14
CA LEU A 36 -2.09 -0.44 0.77
C LEU A 36 -3.27 -0.14 -0.15
N ILE A 37 -3.99 -1.19 -0.56
CA ILE A 37 -5.22 -1.12 -1.35
C ILE A 37 -6.41 -1.70 -0.56
N GLY A 38 -7.63 -1.40 -0.98
CA GLY A 38 -8.86 -1.93 -0.36
C GLY A 38 -10.01 -0.93 -0.35
N MET A 39 -11.17 -1.37 0.10
CA MET A 39 -12.39 -0.59 0.16
C MET A 39 -12.22 0.74 0.95
N PRO A 40 -13.01 1.76 0.66
CA PRO A 40 -13.15 2.91 1.56
C PRO A 40 -13.42 2.43 2.98
N ALA A 41 -12.89 3.15 3.97
CA ALA A 41 -12.97 2.78 5.39
C ALA A 41 -12.24 1.49 5.82
N SER A 42 -11.44 0.84 4.95
CA SER A 42 -10.61 -0.31 5.36
C SER A 42 -9.47 0.05 6.31
N GLY A 43 -9.19 1.34 6.50
CA GLY A 43 -8.18 1.80 7.45
C GLY A 43 -6.79 2.03 6.85
N LYS A 44 -6.64 2.02 5.52
CA LYS A 44 -5.35 2.19 4.81
C LYS A 44 -4.51 3.36 5.33
N SER A 45 -5.07 4.56 5.37
CA SER A 45 -4.34 5.75 5.82
C SER A 45 -3.95 5.66 7.29
N THR A 46 -4.87 5.20 8.15
CA THR A 46 -4.62 5.12 9.61
C THR A 46 -3.59 4.03 9.93
N ALA A 47 -3.77 2.82 9.39
CA ALA A 47 -2.83 1.72 9.58
C ALA A 47 -1.50 2.03 8.89
N GLY A 48 -1.53 2.68 7.71
CA GLY A 48 -0.34 3.06 6.95
C GLY A 48 0.57 4.03 7.70
N VAL A 49 0.01 5.07 8.31
CA VAL A 49 0.79 6.02 9.14
C VAL A 49 1.45 5.30 10.32
N LEU A 50 0.69 4.46 11.03
CA LEU A 50 1.22 3.74 12.19
C LEU A 50 2.27 2.71 11.78
N LEU A 51 2.03 1.98 10.68
CA LEU A 51 2.99 1.02 10.12
C LEU A 51 4.29 1.75 9.73
N ALA A 52 4.20 2.84 8.97
CA ALA A 52 5.35 3.62 8.54
C ALA A 52 6.21 4.07 9.72
N LYS A 53 5.57 4.58 10.78
CA LYS A 53 6.24 4.95 12.03
C LYS A 53 6.92 3.75 12.69
N THR A 54 6.26 2.59 12.72
CA THR A 54 6.76 1.37 13.38
C THR A 54 7.99 0.81 12.68
N VAL A 55 8.00 0.83 11.33
CA VAL A 55 9.09 0.24 10.53
C VAL A 55 10.14 1.26 10.08
N GLY A 56 9.99 2.54 10.43
CA GLY A 56 10.93 3.61 10.07
C GLY A 56 10.87 4.00 8.59
N TYR A 57 9.68 3.92 7.97
CA TYR A 57 9.41 4.30 6.57
C TYR A 57 8.78 5.69 6.48
N GLY A 58 8.85 6.30 5.30
CA GLY A 58 7.99 7.43 4.95
C GLY A 58 6.53 7.00 4.81
N PHE A 59 5.62 7.96 4.82
CA PHE A 59 4.20 7.74 4.55
C PHE A 59 3.69 8.65 3.45
N ILE A 60 2.94 8.08 2.51
CA ILE A 60 2.30 8.81 1.41
C ILE A 60 0.83 8.41 1.38
N ASP A 61 -0.07 9.40 1.36
CA ASP A 61 -1.49 9.21 1.09
C ASP A 61 -1.79 9.78 -0.30
N SER A 62 -2.19 8.92 -1.24
CA SER A 62 -2.40 9.35 -2.62
C SER A 62 -3.63 10.26 -2.78
N ASP A 63 -4.63 10.14 -1.90
CA ASP A 63 -5.77 11.05 -1.88
C ASP A 63 -5.33 12.49 -1.54
N LEU A 64 -4.40 12.65 -0.60
CA LEU A 64 -3.81 13.94 -0.28
C LEU A 64 -2.95 14.50 -1.44
N LEU A 65 -2.22 13.61 -2.16
CA LEU A 65 -1.48 14.05 -3.35
C LEU A 65 -2.41 14.59 -4.42
N ILE A 66 -3.51 13.89 -4.70
CA ILE A 66 -4.54 14.33 -5.66
C ILE A 66 -5.08 15.71 -5.24
N GLN A 67 -5.50 15.87 -3.98
CA GLN A 67 -6.02 17.14 -3.48
C GLN A 67 -5.00 18.29 -3.60
N ASN A 68 -3.74 18.00 -3.27
CA ASN A 68 -2.67 18.99 -3.38
C ASN A 68 -2.38 19.40 -4.81
N GLN A 69 -2.41 18.47 -5.77
CA GLN A 69 -2.21 18.77 -7.19
C GLN A 69 -3.39 19.52 -7.79
N GLN A 70 -4.61 19.10 -7.45
CA GLN A 70 -5.84 19.69 -7.99
C GLN A 70 -6.26 20.97 -7.24
N LYS A 71 -5.66 21.27 -6.07
CA LYS A 71 -6.04 22.37 -5.17
C LYS A 71 -7.53 22.36 -4.80
N ARG A 72 -8.11 21.19 -4.69
CA ARG A 72 -9.53 20.93 -4.39
C ARG A 72 -9.68 19.66 -3.56
N LEU A 73 -10.78 19.55 -2.82
CA LEU A 73 -11.13 18.34 -2.11
C LEU A 73 -11.60 17.27 -3.10
N LEU A 74 -11.42 15.97 -2.75
CA LEU A 74 -11.86 14.86 -3.60
C LEU A 74 -13.36 14.95 -3.95
N CYS A 75 -14.21 15.24 -2.95
CA CYS A 75 -15.64 15.40 -3.16
C CYS A 75 -15.96 16.50 -4.19
N GLU A 76 -15.25 17.63 -4.15
CA GLU A 76 -15.44 18.73 -5.12
C GLU A 76 -15.03 18.31 -6.54
N ILE A 77 -13.96 17.51 -6.67
CA ILE A 77 -13.53 17.00 -7.97
C ILE A 77 -14.59 16.06 -8.54
N ILE A 78 -15.05 15.11 -7.72
CA ILE A 78 -16.07 14.11 -8.11
C ILE A 78 -17.40 14.80 -8.47
N GLU A 79 -17.85 15.77 -7.67
CA GLU A 79 -19.10 16.50 -7.92
C GLU A 79 -19.07 17.32 -9.20
N ARG A 80 -17.92 17.94 -9.52
CA ARG A 80 -17.80 18.83 -10.68
C ARG A 80 -17.44 18.13 -11.98
N GLU A 81 -16.60 17.12 -11.90
CA GLU A 81 -15.99 16.47 -13.08
C GLU A 81 -16.49 15.04 -13.29
N GLY A 82 -17.17 14.47 -12.30
CA GLY A 82 -17.67 13.10 -12.35
C GLY A 82 -16.64 12.04 -11.94
N ALA A 83 -17.16 10.83 -11.71
CA ALA A 83 -16.36 9.70 -11.24
C ALA A 83 -15.30 9.24 -12.27
N GLU A 84 -15.63 9.23 -13.54
CA GLU A 84 -14.70 8.79 -14.60
C GLU A 84 -13.48 9.71 -14.69
N LYS A 85 -13.69 11.03 -14.65
CA LYS A 85 -12.59 12.00 -14.66
C LYS A 85 -11.75 11.91 -13.40
N PHE A 86 -12.37 11.67 -12.25
CA PHE A 86 -11.64 11.43 -11.02
C PHE A 86 -10.74 10.20 -11.12
N ILE A 87 -11.24 9.08 -11.67
CA ILE A 87 -10.46 7.85 -11.87
C ILE A 87 -9.26 8.11 -12.80
N GLU A 88 -9.44 8.91 -13.85
CA GLU A 88 -8.34 9.30 -14.74
C GLU A 88 -7.27 10.12 -13.98
N ILE A 89 -7.68 11.06 -13.14
CA ILE A 89 -6.77 11.85 -12.30
C ILE A 89 -6.04 10.94 -11.32
N GLU A 90 -6.76 10.04 -10.64
CA GLU A 90 -6.19 9.07 -9.70
C GLU A 90 -5.18 8.15 -10.39
N GLU A 91 -5.50 7.66 -11.58
CA GLU A 91 -4.58 6.84 -12.39
C GLU A 91 -3.31 7.62 -12.77
N ASN A 92 -3.44 8.88 -13.18
CA ASN A 92 -2.29 9.71 -13.53
C ASN A 92 -1.38 9.98 -12.32
N VAL A 93 -1.95 10.31 -11.18
CA VAL A 93 -1.19 10.60 -9.94
C VAL A 93 -0.48 9.34 -9.46
N ASN A 94 -1.18 8.21 -9.35
CA ASN A 94 -0.58 6.97 -8.87
C ASN A 94 0.39 6.35 -9.91
N GLY A 95 0.12 6.52 -11.21
CA GLY A 95 0.98 6.04 -12.29
C GLY A 95 2.28 6.84 -12.47
N ALA A 96 2.38 8.03 -11.85
CA ALA A 96 3.59 8.86 -11.81
C ALA A 96 4.21 8.94 -10.42
N LEU A 97 3.69 8.19 -9.44
CA LEU A 97 4.17 8.20 -8.07
C LEU A 97 5.61 7.68 -8.00
N TRP A 98 6.47 8.45 -7.34
CA TRP A 98 7.80 7.98 -6.95
C TRP A 98 7.89 7.89 -5.44
N ALA A 99 8.36 6.75 -4.93
CA ALA A 99 8.51 6.52 -3.50
C ALA A 99 9.66 5.52 -3.24
N GLU A 100 10.36 5.72 -2.15
CA GLU A 100 11.40 4.82 -1.65
C GLU A 100 11.26 4.67 -0.14
N ARG A 101 11.21 3.44 0.35
CA ARG A 101 11.00 3.13 1.76
C ARG A 101 9.77 3.83 2.34
N CYS A 102 8.66 3.74 1.65
CA CYS A 102 7.40 4.36 2.02
C CYS A 102 6.29 3.33 2.19
N VAL A 103 5.36 3.62 3.08
CA VAL A 103 4.02 3.05 3.07
C VAL A 103 3.13 3.99 2.29
N VAL A 104 2.50 3.49 1.24
CA VAL A 104 1.60 4.26 0.37
C VAL A 104 0.17 3.80 0.61
N ALA A 105 -0.68 4.68 1.11
CA ALA A 105 -2.12 4.45 1.19
C ALA A 105 -2.79 5.03 -0.07
N THR A 106 -3.53 4.18 -0.80
CA THR A 106 -4.19 4.60 -2.05
C THR A 106 -5.67 4.91 -1.82
N GLY A 107 -6.28 5.60 -2.79
CA GLY A 107 -7.73 5.69 -2.89
C GLY A 107 -8.39 4.34 -3.16
N GLY A 108 -9.68 4.23 -2.87
CA GLY A 108 -10.41 2.97 -3.07
C GLY A 108 -10.69 2.64 -4.55
N SER A 109 -10.60 3.62 -5.44
CA SER A 109 -10.83 3.45 -6.88
C SER A 109 -9.56 3.19 -7.70
N VAL A 110 -8.39 3.21 -7.07
CA VAL A 110 -7.09 3.01 -7.74
C VAL A 110 -7.03 1.74 -8.60
N VAL A 111 -7.77 0.70 -8.21
CA VAL A 111 -7.81 -0.60 -8.92
C VAL A 111 -8.49 -0.55 -10.29
N TYR A 112 -9.17 0.55 -10.63
CA TYR A 112 -9.69 0.78 -11.98
C TYR A 112 -8.60 1.24 -12.95
N GLY A 113 -7.52 1.88 -12.46
CA GLY A 113 -6.39 2.35 -13.26
C GLY A 113 -5.37 1.24 -13.49
N GLU A 114 -5.45 0.54 -14.63
CA GLU A 114 -4.55 -0.59 -14.90
C GLU A 114 -3.07 -0.15 -14.98
N ARG A 115 -2.81 1.03 -15.57
CA ARG A 115 -1.47 1.61 -15.64
C ARG A 115 -0.92 1.95 -14.25
N ALA A 116 -1.76 2.56 -13.39
CA ALA A 116 -1.40 2.88 -12.01
C ALA A 116 -1.08 1.62 -11.22
N MET A 117 -1.94 0.60 -11.29
CA MET A 117 -1.72 -0.66 -10.56
C MET A 117 -0.47 -1.41 -11.03
N ARG A 118 -0.17 -1.39 -12.33
CA ARG A 118 1.08 -1.97 -12.84
C ARG A 118 2.30 -1.25 -12.26
N HIS A 119 2.29 0.08 -12.30
CA HIS A 119 3.36 0.89 -11.73
C HIS A 119 3.52 0.68 -10.21
N LEU A 120 2.42 0.65 -9.45
CA LEU A 120 2.45 0.41 -8.01
C LEU A 120 2.99 -0.98 -7.65
N LYS A 121 2.72 -2.01 -8.45
CA LYS A 121 3.31 -3.35 -8.29
C LYS A 121 4.83 -3.37 -8.57
N GLU A 122 5.30 -2.58 -9.50
CA GLU A 122 6.74 -2.40 -9.75
C GLU A 122 7.40 -1.64 -8.61
N LEU A 123 6.70 -0.65 -8.05
CA LEU A 123 7.18 0.22 -6.99
C LEU A 123 7.30 -0.48 -5.63
N GLY A 124 6.42 -1.44 -5.32
CA GLY A 124 6.39 -2.08 -4.00
C GLY A 124 5.52 -3.33 -3.91
N THR A 125 5.39 -3.84 -2.68
CA THR A 125 4.50 -4.96 -2.36
C THR A 125 3.08 -4.44 -2.14
N VAL A 126 2.13 -4.93 -2.91
CA VAL A 126 0.71 -4.52 -2.83
C VAL A 126 0.00 -5.39 -1.80
N VAL A 127 -0.52 -4.76 -0.76
CA VAL A 127 -1.24 -5.41 0.35
C VAL A 127 -2.72 -4.98 0.31
N TYR A 128 -3.60 -5.94 0.13
CA TYR A 128 -5.05 -5.73 0.20
C TYR A 128 -5.52 -5.81 1.66
N LEU A 129 -6.09 -4.72 2.17
CA LEU A 129 -6.80 -4.71 3.45
C LEU A 129 -8.25 -5.11 3.20
N GLU A 130 -8.50 -6.42 3.33
CA GLU A 130 -9.81 -7.03 3.09
C GLU A 130 -10.75 -6.75 4.27
N LEU A 131 -11.96 -6.29 3.96
CA LEU A 131 -13.09 -6.23 4.87
C LEU A 131 -14.29 -6.89 4.22
N SER A 132 -15.12 -7.56 5.00
CA SER A 132 -16.44 -7.99 4.55
C SER A 132 -17.34 -6.79 4.22
N LEU A 133 -18.31 -6.98 3.34
CA LEU A 133 -19.32 -5.95 3.02
C LEU A 133 -19.98 -5.40 4.28
N ALA A 134 -20.37 -6.28 5.20
CA ALA A 134 -21.02 -5.89 6.46
C ALA A 134 -20.12 -4.95 7.31
N GLU A 135 -18.83 -5.22 7.35
CA GLU A 135 -17.89 -4.38 8.10
C GLU A 135 -17.64 -3.04 7.39
N VAL A 136 -17.58 -3.02 6.05
CA VAL A 136 -17.52 -1.77 5.27
C VAL A 136 -18.75 -0.92 5.51
N GLU A 137 -19.95 -1.50 5.47
CA GLU A 137 -21.22 -0.80 5.77
C GLU A 137 -21.21 -0.22 7.17
N ARG A 138 -20.79 -1.02 8.17
CA ARG A 138 -20.72 -0.58 9.56
C ARG A 138 -19.78 0.62 9.73
N ARG A 139 -18.61 0.59 9.09
CA ARG A 139 -17.60 1.66 9.17
C ARG A 139 -18.01 2.91 8.40
N LEU A 140 -18.65 2.76 7.25
CA LEU A 140 -19.10 3.90 6.43
C LEU A 140 -20.25 4.66 7.06
N LYS A 141 -21.17 4.01 7.81
CA LYS A 141 -22.24 4.70 8.57
C LYS A 141 -21.70 5.77 9.51
N ASN A 142 -20.47 5.59 10.00
CA ASN A 142 -19.81 6.53 10.91
C ASN A 142 -18.93 7.57 10.20
N ILE A 143 -18.78 7.49 8.87
CA ILE A 143 -17.88 8.35 8.09
C ILE A 143 -18.67 9.06 6.97
N ALA A 144 -19.79 9.66 7.34
CA ALA A 144 -20.56 10.48 6.42
C ALA A 144 -19.72 11.68 5.96
N ARG A 145 -19.04 11.61 4.82
CA ARG A 145 -18.41 12.68 4.01
C ARG A 145 -17.01 12.39 3.45
N ARG A 146 -16.51 11.16 3.51
CA ARG A 146 -15.33 10.85 2.67
C ARG A 146 -15.83 10.53 1.26
N GLY A 147 -15.36 11.29 0.26
CA GLY A 147 -15.74 11.11 -1.13
C GLY A 147 -15.54 9.66 -1.61
N VAL A 148 -16.57 8.83 -1.43
CA VAL A 148 -16.61 7.49 -1.99
C VAL A 148 -16.95 7.65 -3.46
N VAL A 149 -16.03 7.23 -4.33
CA VAL A 149 -16.25 7.27 -5.78
C VAL A 149 -17.27 6.20 -6.15
N MET A 150 -18.48 6.62 -6.44
CA MET A 150 -19.55 5.80 -7.03
C MET A 150 -19.52 6.02 -8.53
N ARG A 151 -19.40 4.96 -9.33
CA ARG A 151 -19.30 5.10 -10.79
C ARG A 151 -20.63 5.37 -11.47
N ARG A 152 -21.71 4.94 -10.84
CA ARG A 152 -23.06 5.08 -11.39
C ARG A 152 -23.95 5.84 -10.41
N GLN A 153 -24.83 6.67 -10.94
CA GLN A 153 -25.85 7.31 -10.14
C GLN A 153 -26.81 6.23 -9.57
N GLY A 154 -26.98 6.20 -8.26
CA GLY A 154 -27.81 5.20 -7.58
C GLY A 154 -27.13 3.85 -7.31
N GLU A 155 -25.83 3.73 -7.59
CA GLU A 155 -25.04 2.53 -7.25
C GLU A 155 -25.05 2.29 -5.74
N THR A 156 -25.32 1.05 -5.34
CA THR A 156 -25.30 0.63 -3.94
C THR A 156 -23.88 0.27 -3.49
N LEU A 157 -23.64 0.32 -2.18
CA LEU A 157 -22.35 -0.11 -1.62
C LEU A 157 -22.07 -1.61 -1.91
N ALA A 158 -23.13 -2.43 -1.95
CA ALA A 158 -23.00 -3.86 -2.28
C ALA A 158 -22.53 -4.07 -3.72
N GLU A 159 -23.07 -3.32 -4.68
CA GLU A 159 -22.65 -3.37 -6.09
C GLU A 159 -21.21 -2.88 -6.23
N LEU A 160 -20.86 -1.77 -5.60
CA LEU A 160 -19.49 -1.25 -5.58
C LEU A 160 -18.51 -2.26 -4.98
N TYR A 161 -18.90 -2.93 -3.90
CA TYR A 161 -18.08 -3.97 -3.27
C TYR A 161 -17.90 -5.16 -4.20
N ALA A 162 -18.97 -5.66 -4.80
CA ALA A 162 -18.94 -6.78 -5.73
C ALA A 162 -18.07 -6.51 -6.97
N GLU A 163 -18.04 -5.25 -7.42
CA GLU A 163 -17.19 -4.82 -8.53
C GLU A 163 -15.71 -4.71 -8.15
N ARG A 164 -15.40 -4.15 -6.96
CA ARG A 164 -14.02 -3.84 -6.56
C ARG A 164 -13.29 -4.99 -5.89
N ALA A 165 -13.96 -5.83 -5.12
CA ALA A 165 -13.31 -6.90 -4.36
C ALA A 165 -12.47 -7.83 -5.27
N PRO A 166 -12.97 -8.32 -6.42
CA PRO A 166 -12.16 -9.12 -7.34
C PRO A 166 -10.96 -8.38 -7.93
N LEU A 167 -11.06 -7.03 -8.08
CA LEU A 167 -9.95 -6.23 -8.57
C LEU A 167 -8.85 -6.08 -7.52
N TYR A 168 -9.22 -5.88 -6.24
CA TYR A 168 -8.22 -5.89 -5.16
C TYR A 168 -7.51 -7.24 -5.09
N GLU A 169 -8.23 -8.35 -5.15
CA GLU A 169 -7.65 -9.70 -5.16
C GLU A 169 -6.69 -9.90 -6.34
N LYS A 170 -7.09 -9.45 -7.55
CA LYS A 170 -6.28 -9.52 -8.77
C LYS A 170 -4.91 -8.85 -8.61
N TYR A 171 -4.86 -7.70 -7.95
CA TYR A 171 -3.65 -6.90 -7.85
C TYR A 171 -2.82 -7.15 -6.60
N ALA A 172 -3.40 -7.74 -5.56
CA ALA A 172 -2.71 -7.98 -4.30
C ALA A 172 -1.57 -8.99 -4.43
N ASP A 173 -0.45 -8.69 -3.79
CA ASP A 173 0.63 -9.66 -3.54
C ASP A 173 0.44 -10.36 -2.19
N ALA A 174 -0.27 -9.69 -1.26
CA ALA A 174 -0.69 -10.25 0.02
C ALA A 174 -2.05 -9.68 0.42
N THR A 175 -2.83 -10.47 1.17
CA THR A 175 -4.14 -10.07 1.69
C THR A 175 -4.16 -10.18 3.21
N VAL A 176 -4.61 -9.11 3.87
CA VAL A 176 -4.82 -9.06 5.31
C VAL A 176 -6.31 -8.94 5.60
N LYS A 177 -6.89 -9.96 6.22
CA LYS A 177 -8.29 -9.94 6.67
C LYS A 177 -8.40 -9.08 7.91
N CYS A 178 -9.13 -7.97 7.80
CA CYS A 178 -9.19 -6.93 8.81
C CYS A 178 -10.50 -6.92 9.63
N ASP A 179 -11.42 -7.85 9.37
CA ASP A 179 -12.65 -8.00 10.13
C ASP A 179 -12.33 -8.35 11.59
N GLY A 180 -12.89 -7.59 12.53
CA GLY A 180 -12.67 -7.79 13.95
C GLY A 180 -11.30 -7.34 14.50
N LEU A 181 -10.36 -6.97 13.64
CA LEU A 181 -9.05 -6.52 14.08
C LEU A 181 -9.09 -5.06 14.54
N GLY A 182 -8.38 -4.79 15.65
CA GLY A 182 -8.01 -3.45 16.06
C GLY A 182 -6.88 -2.87 15.20
N LEU A 183 -6.60 -1.57 15.39
CA LEU A 183 -5.58 -0.87 14.61
C LEU A 183 -4.18 -1.50 14.74
N GLU A 184 -3.76 -1.80 15.97
CA GLU A 184 -2.44 -2.39 16.22
C GLU A 184 -2.32 -3.82 15.66
N GLU A 185 -3.40 -4.60 15.73
CA GLU A 185 -3.46 -5.94 15.16
C GLU A 185 -3.37 -5.89 13.63
N THR A 186 -4.07 -4.95 13.01
CA THR A 186 -3.97 -4.71 11.57
C THR A 186 -2.55 -4.35 11.16
N VAL A 187 -1.88 -3.45 11.89
CA VAL A 187 -0.48 -3.08 11.60
C VAL A 187 0.46 -4.27 11.72
N ARG A 188 0.32 -5.08 12.80
CA ARG A 188 1.11 -6.30 12.95
C ARG A 188 0.88 -7.31 11.83
N ALA A 189 -0.38 -7.48 11.43
CA ALA A 189 -0.75 -8.38 10.34
C ALA A 189 -0.16 -7.91 8.99
N ILE A 190 -0.18 -6.59 8.71
CA ILE A 190 0.45 -6.04 7.50
C ILE A 190 1.97 -6.28 7.55
N ALA A 191 2.63 -5.96 8.66
CA ALA A 191 4.07 -6.15 8.82
C ALA A 191 4.47 -7.62 8.58
N ALA A 192 3.76 -8.56 9.21
CA ALA A 192 3.98 -9.99 9.01
C ALA A 192 3.76 -10.43 7.55
N ALA A 193 2.73 -9.90 6.87
CA ALA A 193 2.43 -10.24 5.48
C ALA A 193 3.52 -9.78 4.49
N VAL A 194 4.31 -8.76 4.85
CA VAL A 194 5.41 -8.26 4.02
C VAL A 194 6.80 -8.67 4.54
N GLY A 195 6.86 -9.55 5.56
CA GLY A 195 8.11 -10.11 6.10
C GLY A 195 8.90 -9.17 7.01
N LEU A 196 8.21 -8.27 7.71
CA LEU A 196 8.76 -7.32 8.68
C LEU A 196 8.41 -7.67 10.13
#